data_0dc06d81e2b2bafdff024604005f64fd
#
_entry.id   0dc06d81e2b2bafdff024604005f64fd
#
_cell.length_a   1.000
_cell.length_b   1.000
_cell.length_c   1.000
_cell.angle_alpha   90.00
_cell.angle_beta   90.00
_cell.angle_gamma   90.00
#
_symmetry.space_group_name_H-M   'P 1'
#
loop_
_entity.id
_entity.type
_entity.pdbx_description
1 polymer ?
#
loop_
_entity_poly.entity_id
_entity_poly.type
_entity_poly.pdbx_seq_one_letter_code
_entity_poly.pdbx_strand_id
1 'polypeptide(L)'
;SERSRGLGDVYKRQTLYVLVPVSNVDDSIDWNSIKHDYRDVIIKQMEKLGFEDVEDHIVSESIVTPDDWGSSDIYRGAVFNLAHSLDQMLFLRPGNRFDEFQGLYLVGGGTHPGSGLPTIFESGRITSKLVLADLGIHPEWNGVDTWFPYSKHPVPEPSGQISSNPSTVVS
;
A
#
# COMPACT_ATOMS: atom_id res chain seq x y z
N SER A 1 -6.75 27.94 2.31
CA SER A 1 -7.77 27.35 1.42
C SER A 1 -8.46 26.24 2.18
N GLU A 2 -9.70 26.48 2.56
CA GLU A 2 -10.59 25.56 3.25
C GLU A 2 -10.89 24.36 2.35
N ARG A 3 -10.20 23.27 2.58
CA ARG A 3 -10.61 21.96 2.05
C ARG A 3 -10.75 20.98 3.21
N SER A 4 -11.86 21.08 3.90
CA SER A 4 -12.32 20.03 4.79
C SER A 4 -12.65 18.80 3.97
N ARG A 5 -11.99 17.68 4.25
CA ARG A 5 -12.29 16.37 3.67
C ARG A 5 -12.85 15.48 4.76
N GLY A 6 -14.13 15.63 5.07
CA GLY A 6 -14.82 14.79 6.03
C GLY A 6 -16.32 15.01 5.97
N LEU A 7 -17.08 14.00 6.37
CA LEU A 7 -18.55 14.01 6.47
C LEU A 7 -19.06 14.76 7.73
N GLY A 8 -18.25 15.65 8.30
CA GLY A 8 -18.61 16.44 9.47
C GLY A 8 -19.13 17.83 9.12
N ASP A 9 -19.53 18.57 10.14
CA ASP A 9 -19.91 19.98 10.03
C ASP A 9 -18.71 20.80 9.58
N VAL A 10 -18.62 21.01 8.28
CA VAL A 10 -17.49 21.63 7.56
C VAL A 10 -17.16 23.03 8.10
N TYR A 11 -18.10 23.67 8.77
CA TYR A 11 -17.95 25.03 9.28
C TYR A 11 -17.52 25.12 10.74
N LYS A 12 -17.65 24.03 11.50
CA LYS A 12 -17.44 24.06 12.96
C LYS A 12 -16.44 23.02 13.47
N ARG A 13 -16.25 21.92 12.76
CA ARG A 13 -15.35 20.86 13.18
C ARG A 13 -14.57 20.33 11.95
N GLN A 14 -13.28 20.08 12.15
CA GLN A 14 -12.43 19.49 11.15
C GLN A 14 -11.83 18.20 11.68
N THR A 15 -11.59 17.25 10.80
CA THR A 15 -10.79 16.07 11.11
C THR A 15 -9.39 16.29 10.53
N LEU A 16 -8.40 16.22 11.39
CA LEU A 16 -7.01 16.33 11.02
C LEU A 16 -6.38 14.93 11.05
N TYR A 17 -5.75 14.55 9.96
CA TYR A 17 -4.94 13.34 9.87
C TYR A 17 -3.48 13.73 9.80
N VAL A 18 -2.71 13.35 10.83
CA VAL A 18 -1.28 13.65 10.93
C VAL A 18 -0.51 12.35 10.77
N LEU A 19 0.30 12.27 9.73
CA LEU A 19 1.17 11.14 9.46
C LEU A 19 2.62 11.55 9.71
N VAL A 20 3.29 10.81 10.58
CA VAL A 20 4.68 11.05 10.94
C VAL A 20 5.51 9.81 10.61
N PRO A 21 6.53 9.94 9.75
CA PRO A 21 7.46 8.83 9.48
C PRO A 21 8.24 8.48 10.74
N VAL A 22 8.17 7.22 11.14
CA VAL A 22 8.91 6.66 12.27
C VAL A 22 9.49 5.31 11.89
N SER A 23 10.44 4.81 12.68
CA SER A 23 10.95 3.44 12.53
C SER A 23 9.85 2.42 12.77
N ASN A 24 9.93 1.29 12.08
CA ASN A 24 9.11 0.12 12.41
C ASN A 24 9.44 -0.42 13.80
N VAL A 25 8.66 -1.36 14.30
CA VAL A 25 8.89 -1.97 15.62
C VAL A 25 10.30 -2.55 15.69
N ASP A 26 11.07 -2.07 16.67
CA ASP A 26 12.33 -2.64 17.12
C ASP A 26 12.42 -2.57 18.65
N ASP A 27 13.30 -3.38 19.23
CA ASP A 27 13.42 -3.53 20.69
C ASP A 27 14.02 -2.29 21.39
N SER A 28 14.41 -1.27 20.64
CA SER A 28 15.00 -0.03 21.17
C SER A 28 13.98 1.03 21.54
N ILE A 29 12.75 0.92 21.06
CA ILE A 29 11.70 1.94 21.22
C ILE A 29 10.46 1.30 21.87
N ASP A 30 10.15 1.72 23.07
CA ASP A 30 8.87 1.42 23.72
C ASP A 30 7.85 2.54 23.44
N TRP A 31 7.04 2.32 22.41
CA TRP A 31 6.01 3.28 22.02
C TRP A 31 4.97 3.54 23.10
N ASN A 32 4.70 2.58 23.97
CA ASN A 32 3.72 2.77 25.05
C ASN A 32 4.20 3.82 26.06
N SER A 33 5.52 3.92 26.28
CA SER A 33 6.08 4.90 27.20
C SER A 33 6.25 6.28 26.59
N ILE A 34 6.57 6.37 25.28
CA ILE A 34 7.00 7.64 24.67
C ILE A 34 5.94 8.31 23.80
N LYS A 35 4.84 7.61 23.43
CA LYS A 35 3.86 8.10 22.44
C LYS A 35 3.29 9.48 22.76
N HIS A 36 3.06 9.78 24.05
CA HIS A 36 2.49 11.08 24.45
C HIS A 36 3.53 12.18 24.39
N ASP A 37 4.76 11.93 24.85
CA ASP A 37 5.85 12.91 24.75
C ASP A 37 6.16 13.22 23.27
N TYR A 38 6.13 12.15 22.43
CA TYR A 38 6.34 12.32 21.00
C TYR A 38 5.20 13.09 20.32
N ARG A 39 3.96 12.81 20.72
CA ARG A 39 2.76 13.56 20.30
C ARG A 39 2.94 15.06 20.59
N ASP A 40 3.41 15.42 21.79
CA ASP A 40 3.61 16.81 22.18
C ASP A 40 4.70 17.51 21.34
N VAL A 41 5.73 16.77 20.92
CA VAL A 41 6.71 17.27 19.95
C VAL A 41 6.05 17.58 18.61
N ILE A 42 5.13 16.71 18.14
CA ILE A 42 4.41 16.90 16.88
C ILE A 42 3.49 18.11 16.96
N ILE A 43 2.73 18.30 18.03
CA ILE A 43 1.89 19.48 18.23
C ILE A 43 2.71 20.76 18.14
N LYS A 44 3.86 20.81 18.83
CA LYS A 44 4.78 21.96 18.75
C LYS A 44 5.32 22.21 17.33
N GLN A 45 5.51 21.16 16.53
CA GLN A 45 5.89 21.35 15.13
C GLN A 45 4.72 21.88 14.28
N MET A 46 3.50 21.46 14.56
CA MET A 46 2.30 21.96 13.87
C MET A 46 2.10 23.45 14.16
N GLU A 47 2.29 23.88 15.40
CA GLU A 47 2.23 25.30 15.76
C GLU A 47 3.25 26.14 14.97
N LYS A 48 4.48 25.63 14.79
CA LYS A 48 5.49 26.29 13.93
C LYS A 48 5.08 26.38 12.46
N LEU A 49 4.21 25.49 11.99
CA LEU A 49 3.65 25.50 10.65
C LEU A 49 2.42 26.42 10.50
N GLY A 50 2.03 27.13 11.58
CA GLY A 50 0.94 28.08 11.57
C GLY A 50 -0.41 27.51 12.01
N PHE A 51 -0.43 26.32 12.61
CA PHE A 51 -1.62 25.79 13.30
C PHE A 51 -1.59 26.29 14.75
N GLU A 52 -2.03 27.50 14.96
CA GLU A 52 -2.05 28.12 16.30
C GLU A 52 -3.09 27.43 17.20
N ASP A 53 -2.75 27.28 18.48
CA ASP A 53 -3.64 26.77 19.53
C ASP A 53 -4.27 25.40 19.24
N VAL A 54 -3.56 24.51 18.53
CA VAL A 54 -4.06 23.18 18.16
C VAL A 54 -4.51 22.40 19.39
N GLU A 55 -3.72 22.43 20.46
CA GLU A 55 -3.99 21.70 21.70
C GLU A 55 -5.37 22.05 22.29
N ASP A 56 -5.69 23.34 22.33
CA ASP A 56 -6.93 23.86 22.90
C ASP A 56 -8.17 23.50 22.05
N HIS A 57 -7.96 23.11 20.80
CA HIS A 57 -9.03 22.80 19.88
C HIS A 57 -9.26 21.30 19.66
N ILE A 58 -8.45 20.42 20.29
CA ILE A 58 -8.63 18.98 20.20
C ILE A 58 -9.84 18.53 21.01
N VAL A 59 -10.86 18.04 20.34
CA VAL A 59 -12.07 17.47 20.94
C VAL A 59 -11.94 15.96 21.16
N SER A 60 -11.25 15.30 20.25
CA SER A 60 -11.01 13.85 20.31
C SER A 60 -9.74 13.55 19.55
N GLU A 61 -8.96 12.62 20.06
CA GLU A 61 -7.67 12.22 19.49
C GLU A 61 -7.52 10.70 19.53
N SER A 62 -6.90 10.16 18.51
CA SER A 62 -6.46 8.76 18.47
C SER A 62 -5.02 8.73 17.97
N ILE A 63 -4.14 8.12 18.76
CA ILE A 63 -2.74 7.94 18.42
C ILE A 63 -2.53 6.46 18.11
N VAL A 64 -2.05 6.18 16.91
CA VAL A 64 -1.74 4.82 16.45
C VAL A 64 -0.23 4.73 16.24
N THR A 65 0.38 3.78 16.91
CA THR A 65 1.83 3.57 16.92
C THR A 65 2.23 2.36 16.06
N PRO A 66 3.52 2.16 15.76
CA PRO A 66 3.99 0.92 15.14
C PRO A 66 3.62 -0.35 15.91
N ASP A 67 3.59 -0.31 17.26
CA ASP A 67 3.18 -1.46 18.08
C ASP A 67 1.70 -1.81 17.88
N ASP A 68 0.83 -0.80 17.74
CA ASP A 68 -0.59 -1.02 17.45
C ASP A 68 -0.77 -1.69 16.08
N TRP A 69 -0.01 -1.25 15.07
CA TRP A 69 0.00 -1.87 13.76
C TRP A 69 0.56 -3.29 13.78
N GLY A 70 1.63 -3.53 14.56
CA GLY A 70 2.20 -4.85 14.77
C GLY A 70 1.19 -5.82 15.38
N SER A 71 0.37 -5.34 16.32
CA SER A 71 -0.71 -6.11 16.94
C SER A 71 -1.86 -6.43 15.97
N SER A 72 -1.94 -5.73 14.84
CA SER A 72 -2.94 -5.92 13.79
C SER A 72 -2.43 -6.75 12.61
N ASP A 73 -1.50 -7.68 12.86
CA ASP A 73 -0.90 -8.59 11.86
C ASP A 73 -0.06 -7.89 10.77
N ILE A 74 0.32 -6.64 10.98
CA ILE A 74 1.26 -5.95 10.09
C ILE A 74 2.69 -6.21 10.57
N TYR A 75 3.48 -6.88 9.73
CA TYR A 75 4.86 -7.25 10.07
C TYR A 75 5.64 -6.05 10.59
N ARG A 76 6.07 -6.13 11.87
CA ARG A 76 6.82 -5.08 12.60
C ARG A 76 6.18 -3.68 12.51
N GLY A 77 4.86 -3.59 12.38
CA GLY A 77 4.15 -2.31 12.26
C GLY A 77 4.47 -1.51 11.00
N ALA A 78 5.07 -2.14 10.00
CA ALA A 78 5.49 -1.50 8.75
C ALA A 78 4.31 -1.31 7.78
N VAL A 79 3.44 -0.35 8.06
CA VAL A 79 2.20 -0.07 7.30
C VAL A 79 2.46 0.17 5.82
N PHE A 80 3.58 0.78 5.47
CA PHE A 80 3.96 1.05 4.08
C PHE A 80 4.82 -0.06 3.46
N ASN A 81 4.94 -1.21 4.12
CA ASN A 81 5.73 -2.36 3.69
C ASN A 81 7.23 -2.05 3.57
N LEU A 82 7.80 -2.30 2.39
CA LEU A 82 9.21 -2.08 2.14
C LEU A 82 9.58 -0.60 2.17
N ALA A 83 10.80 -0.31 2.57
CA ALA A 83 11.34 1.04 2.58
C ALA A 83 11.38 1.65 1.17
N HIS A 84 11.46 2.98 1.12
CA HIS A 84 11.65 3.72 -0.12
C HIS A 84 13.13 4.06 -0.36
N SER A 85 14.02 3.14 0.00
CA SER A 85 15.44 3.21 -0.34
C SER A 85 15.68 2.78 -1.79
N LEU A 86 16.79 3.19 -2.37
CA LEU A 86 17.07 2.94 -3.79
C LEU A 86 17.07 1.45 -4.16
N ASP A 87 17.46 0.59 -3.21
CA ASP A 87 17.49 -0.87 -3.34
C ASP A 87 16.11 -1.54 -3.19
N GLN A 88 15.09 -0.78 -2.76
CA GLN A 88 13.73 -1.27 -2.52
C GLN A 88 12.67 -0.44 -3.25
N MET A 89 13.04 0.24 -4.33
CA MET A 89 12.13 1.07 -5.11
C MET A 89 11.92 0.54 -6.54
N LEU A 90 10.78 0.87 -7.11
CA LEU A 90 10.43 0.61 -8.50
C LEU A 90 10.64 -0.85 -8.91
N PHE A 91 11.55 -1.09 -9.86
CA PHE A 91 11.85 -2.42 -10.40
C PHE A 91 12.69 -3.31 -9.48
N LEU A 92 13.21 -2.78 -8.37
CA LEU A 92 13.91 -3.54 -7.32
C LEU A 92 12.94 -4.09 -6.26
N ARG A 93 11.67 -3.72 -6.31
CA ARG A 93 10.62 -4.35 -5.50
C ARG A 93 10.26 -5.73 -6.05
N PRO A 94 9.71 -6.61 -5.21
CA PRO A 94 9.14 -7.87 -5.69
C PRO A 94 8.21 -7.64 -6.89
N GLY A 95 8.38 -8.46 -7.91
CA GLY A 95 7.51 -8.41 -9.09
C GLY A 95 6.05 -8.80 -8.75
N ASN A 96 5.15 -8.54 -9.69
CA ASN A 96 3.74 -8.87 -9.51
C ASN A 96 3.44 -10.34 -9.85
N ARG A 97 4.44 -11.14 -10.26
CA ARG A 97 4.35 -12.56 -10.55
C ARG A 97 5.63 -13.25 -10.12
N PHE A 98 5.53 -14.49 -9.65
CA PHE A 98 6.68 -15.37 -9.43
C PHE A 98 6.93 -16.21 -10.67
N ASP A 99 8.18 -16.28 -11.10
CA ASP A 99 8.57 -17.11 -12.23
C ASP A 99 8.61 -18.61 -11.86
N GLU A 100 8.88 -18.91 -10.60
CA GLU A 100 8.98 -20.28 -10.07
C GLU A 100 7.62 -20.93 -9.76
N PHE A 101 6.56 -20.12 -9.60
CA PHE A 101 5.25 -20.58 -9.18
C PHE A 101 4.18 -20.15 -10.18
N GLN A 102 3.65 -21.10 -10.94
CA GLN A 102 2.55 -20.81 -11.86
C GLN A 102 1.27 -20.44 -11.11
N GLY A 103 0.61 -19.37 -11.56
CA GLY A 103 -0.65 -18.92 -10.99
C GLY A 103 -0.52 -18.17 -9.65
N LEU A 104 0.69 -17.85 -9.21
CA LEU A 104 0.93 -17.05 -8.01
C LEU A 104 1.27 -15.62 -8.39
N TYR A 105 0.43 -14.69 -7.91
CA TYR A 105 0.57 -13.26 -8.20
C TYR A 105 0.62 -12.46 -6.91
N LEU A 106 1.31 -11.32 -6.98
CA LEU A 106 1.37 -10.33 -5.91
C LEU A 106 0.72 -9.02 -6.37
N VAL A 107 0.05 -8.36 -5.43
CA VAL A 107 -0.56 -7.05 -5.64
C VAL A 107 -0.48 -6.22 -4.37
N GLY A 108 -0.30 -4.91 -4.52
CA GLY A 108 -0.32 -3.99 -3.40
C GLY A 108 0.95 -3.18 -3.22
N GLY A 109 1.05 -2.49 -2.10
CA GLY A 109 2.14 -1.54 -1.82
C GLY A 109 3.51 -2.17 -1.59
N GLY A 110 3.57 -3.46 -1.26
CA GLY A 110 4.83 -4.21 -1.10
C GLY A 110 5.45 -4.70 -2.40
N THR A 111 4.75 -4.58 -3.53
CA THR A 111 5.21 -5.03 -4.83
C THR A 111 5.51 -3.85 -5.76
N HIS A 112 6.01 -4.14 -6.95
CA HIS A 112 6.14 -3.15 -8.01
C HIS A 112 4.76 -2.54 -8.36
N PRO A 113 4.63 -1.22 -8.56
CA PRO A 113 5.69 -0.21 -8.54
C PRO A 113 5.97 0.41 -7.16
N GLY A 114 5.15 0.17 -6.13
CA GLY A 114 5.41 0.66 -4.79
C GLY A 114 4.17 1.01 -3.97
N SER A 115 4.37 1.71 -2.86
CA SER A 115 3.31 2.14 -1.96
C SER A 115 2.75 3.52 -2.32
N GLY A 116 1.61 3.86 -1.72
CA GLY A 116 0.81 5.03 -2.02
C GLY A 116 -0.37 4.71 -2.94
N LEU A 117 -1.53 5.33 -2.71
CA LEU A 117 -2.77 4.97 -3.40
C LEU A 117 -2.64 4.88 -4.92
N PRO A 118 -2.05 5.88 -5.63
CA PRO A 118 -1.93 5.79 -7.09
C PRO A 118 -1.08 4.59 -7.53
N THR A 119 0.03 4.31 -6.84
CA THR A 119 0.94 3.21 -7.17
C THR A 119 0.36 1.85 -6.81
N ILE A 120 -0.46 1.75 -5.75
CA ILE A 120 -1.16 0.52 -5.38
C ILE A 120 -2.22 0.17 -6.44
N PHE A 121 -2.96 1.15 -6.95
CA PHE A 121 -3.89 0.94 -8.07
C PHE A 121 -3.16 0.49 -9.33
N GLU A 122 -1.99 1.06 -9.60
CA GLU A 122 -1.16 0.63 -10.72
C GLU A 122 -0.64 -0.81 -10.55
N SER A 123 -0.25 -1.20 -9.33
CA SER A 123 0.07 -2.60 -9.02
C SER A 123 -1.10 -3.53 -9.34
N GLY A 124 -2.34 -3.14 -8.97
CA GLY A 124 -3.55 -3.89 -9.30
C GLY A 124 -3.75 -4.04 -10.81
N ARG A 125 -3.55 -2.95 -11.58
CA ARG A 125 -3.65 -2.96 -13.03
C ARG A 125 -2.61 -3.89 -13.69
N ILE A 126 -1.35 -3.83 -13.23
CA ILE A 126 -0.27 -4.69 -13.73
C ILE A 126 -0.60 -6.14 -13.45
N THR A 127 -0.96 -6.48 -12.20
CA THR A 127 -1.29 -7.85 -11.82
C THR A 127 -2.47 -8.39 -12.60
N SER A 128 -3.53 -7.60 -12.78
CA SER A 128 -4.69 -8.00 -13.58
C SER A 128 -4.32 -8.32 -15.03
N LYS A 129 -3.45 -7.51 -15.65
CA LYS A 129 -2.96 -7.78 -17.01
C LYS A 129 -2.16 -9.08 -17.09
N LEU A 130 -1.32 -9.37 -16.10
CA LEU A 130 -0.56 -10.62 -16.05
C LEU A 130 -1.49 -11.83 -15.93
N VAL A 131 -2.48 -11.78 -15.04
CA VAL A 131 -3.48 -12.84 -14.87
C VAL A 131 -4.25 -13.08 -16.16
N LEU A 132 -4.74 -12.02 -16.79
CA LEU A 132 -5.51 -12.12 -18.03
C LEU A 132 -4.67 -12.70 -19.18
N ALA A 133 -3.40 -12.26 -19.29
CA ALA A 133 -2.49 -12.80 -20.29
C ALA A 133 -2.25 -14.30 -20.10
N ASP A 134 -2.04 -14.74 -18.85
CA ASP A 134 -1.83 -16.17 -18.54
C ASP A 134 -3.10 -17.03 -18.78
N LEU A 135 -4.28 -16.40 -18.73
CA LEU A 135 -5.56 -17.02 -19.11
C LEU A 135 -5.87 -16.94 -20.60
N GLY A 136 -5.00 -16.31 -21.42
CA GLY A 136 -5.24 -16.10 -22.85
C GLY A 136 -6.33 -15.07 -23.15
N ILE A 137 -6.65 -14.21 -22.20
CA ILE A 137 -7.65 -13.15 -22.34
C ILE A 137 -6.95 -11.83 -22.65
N HIS A 138 -7.27 -11.25 -23.78
CA HIS A 138 -6.71 -9.96 -24.24
C HIS A 138 -7.82 -8.89 -24.28
N PRO A 139 -8.11 -8.22 -23.15
CA PRO A 139 -9.12 -7.18 -23.14
C PRO A 139 -8.64 -5.95 -23.92
N GLU A 140 -9.52 -5.36 -24.73
CA GLU A 140 -9.28 -4.07 -25.34
C GLU A 140 -9.46 -2.97 -24.28
N TRP A 141 -8.36 -2.46 -23.76
CA TRP A 141 -8.35 -1.34 -22.83
C TRP A 141 -8.30 -0.02 -23.60
N ASN A 142 -9.46 0.48 -24.02
CA ASN A 142 -9.56 1.73 -24.77
C ASN A 142 -8.89 2.89 -24.00
N GLY A 143 -7.72 3.32 -24.45
CA GLY A 143 -7.04 4.55 -24.02
C GLY A 143 -6.13 4.49 -22.82
N VAL A 144 -5.93 3.34 -22.15
CA VAL A 144 -5.07 3.23 -20.94
C VAL A 144 -3.69 2.63 -21.25
N ASP A 145 -3.51 2.03 -22.42
CA ASP A 145 -2.30 1.25 -22.73
C ASP A 145 -1.08 2.08 -23.16
N THR A 146 -1.23 3.39 -23.30
CA THR A 146 -0.14 4.24 -23.85
C THR A 146 0.89 4.69 -22.81
N TRP A 147 0.63 4.51 -21.50
CA TRP A 147 1.47 5.10 -20.46
C TRP A 147 2.65 4.26 -19.98
N PHE A 148 2.61 2.93 -20.14
CA PHE A 148 3.77 2.07 -19.82
C PHE A 148 3.88 0.88 -20.78
N PRO A 149 4.89 0.86 -21.68
CA PRO A 149 5.14 -0.29 -22.53
C PRO A 149 5.84 -1.41 -21.75
N TYR A 150 5.08 -2.18 -20.98
CA TYR A 150 5.58 -3.41 -20.35
C TYR A 150 5.53 -4.63 -21.31
N SER A 151 5.68 -4.40 -22.60
CA SER A 151 5.60 -5.44 -23.64
C SER A 151 6.97 -5.97 -24.10
N LYS A 152 7.97 -6.04 -23.22
CA LYS A 152 9.30 -6.56 -23.62
C LYS A 152 9.64 -7.98 -23.14
N HIS A 153 8.74 -8.66 -22.48
CA HIS A 153 8.91 -10.09 -22.26
C HIS A 153 7.93 -10.83 -23.17
N PRO A 154 8.42 -11.68 -24.10
CA PRO A 154 7.53 -12.55 -24.85
C PRO A 154 6.81 -13.46 -23.83
N VAL A 155 5.48 -13.41 -23.86
CA VAL A 155 4.65 -14.37 -23.12
C VAL A 155 5.07 -15.74 -23.63
N PRO A 156 5.55 -16.67 -22.80
CA PRO A 156 5.81 -18.03 -23.27
C PRO A 156 4.49 -18.58 -23.80
N GLU A 157 4.51 -19.12 -25.02
CA GLU A 157 3.33 -19.79 -25.54
C GLU A 157 2.91 -20.90 -24.56
N PRO A 158 1.61 -21.07 -24.30
CA PRO A 158 1.14 -22.09 -23.40
C PRO A 158 1.59 -23.46 -23.91
N SER A 159 2.62 -24.00 -23.29
CA SER A 159 3.10 -25.35 -23.57
C SER A 159 2.12 -26.33 -22.97
N GLY A 160 1.25 -26.89 -23.81
CA GLY A 160 0.49 -28.07 -23.45
C GLY A 160 -1.01 -27.88 -23.47
N GLN A 161 -1.63 -28.52 -24.44
CA GLN A 161 -3.05 -28.81 -24.48
C GLN A 161 -3.47 -29.43 -23.15
N ILE A 162 -4.38 -28.77 -22.44
CA ILE A 162 -5.12 -29.42 -21.36
C ILE A 162 -5.96 -30.53 -22.01
N SER A 163 -5.51 -31.74 -21.89
CA SER A 163 -6.29 -32.92 -22.24
C SER A 163 -7.57 -32.91 -21.41
N SER A 164 -8.67 -32.66 -22.08
CA SER A 164 -10.00 -32.82 -21.52
C SER A 164 -10.26 -34.32 -21.33
N ASN A 165 -10.00 -34.84 -20.14
CA ASN A 165 -10.46 -36.17 -19.76
C ASN A 165 -11.48 -36.02 -18.61
N PRO A 166 -12.79 -36.15 -18.91
CA PRO A 166 -13.82 -36.13 -17.88
C PRO A 166 -14.09 -37.55 -17.44
N SER A 167 -13.41 -38.06 -16.43
CA SER A 167 -13.92 -39.18 -15.63
C SER A 167 -12.93 -39.56 -14.53
N THR A 168 -13.21 -39.14 -13.31
CA THR A 168 -13.21 -40.07 -12.16
C THR A 168 -13.81 -39.34 -10.95
N VAL A 169 -15.09 -39.49 -10.75
CA VAL A 169 -15.73 -39.33 -9.45
C VAL A 169 -15.38 -40.59 -8.68
N VAL A 170 -14.68 -40.45 -7.55
CA VAL A 170 -14.54 -41.54 -6.59
C VAL A 170 -15.42 -41.20 -5.38
N SER A 171 -16.31 -42.11 -5.14
CA SER A 171 -17.24 -42.23 -4.01
C SER A 171 -16.55 -42.27 -2.64
#